data_d38d08a998aca035fcb195078cee9278
#
_entry.id   d38d08a998aca035fcb195078cee9278
#
_cell.length_a   1.000
_cell.length_b   1.000
_cell.length_c   1.000
_cell.angle_alpha   90.00
_cell.angle_beta   90.00
_cell.angle_gamma   90.00
#
_symmetry.space_group_name_H-M   'P 1'
#
loop_
_entity.id
_entity.type
_entity.pdbx_description
1 polymer ?
#
loop_
_entity_poly.entity_id
_entity_poly.type
_entity_poly.pdbx_seq_one_letter_code
_entity_poly.pdbx_strand_id
1 'polypeptide(L)'
;AAGLCHSDKHIRATGTARLPLVGGHEGAGVIEATGPGVTRVAAGDRVACSYIPVCGTCRYCSTGRQNLCDAGKNAAIGCLVDGTFRFHDSNKEDLGGMCVLGTFSERAVISEWSCVKIEDDIPFELAALVSCGVTTGFCSATKAGDVRPGDTVVIFGTGGVGMNAVQGARYAGGKNVIAI
;
A
#
# COMPACT_ATOMS: atom_id res chain seq x y z
N ALA A 1 -12.12 -5.46 0.95
CA ALA A 1 -12.28 -4.03 1.28
C ALA A 1 -11.24 -3.19 0.57
N ALA A 2 -11.55 -1.93 0.29
CA ALA A 2 -10.62 -0.97 -0.30
C ALA A 2 -10.79 0.40 0.38
N GLY A 3 -9.68 1.09 0.65
CA GLY A 3 -9.63 2.44 1.17
C GLY A 3 -9.52 3.47 0.04
N LEU A 4 -10.11 4.64 0.23
CA LEU A 4 -9.96 5.79 -0.66
C LEU A 4 -8.94 6.77 -0.08
N CYS A 5 -7.84 6.95 -0.78
CA CYS A 5 -6.75 7.84 -0.39
C CYS A 5 -6.72 9.12 -1.24
N HIS A 6 -6.12 10.18 -0.72
CA HIS A 6 -5.91 11.39 -1.51
C HIS A 6 -5.03 11.16 -2.76
N SER A 7 -4.16 10.15 -2.73
CA SER A 7 -3.34 9.75 -3.88
C SER A 7 -4.18 9.30 -5.08
N ASP A 8 -5.34 8.67 -4.86
CA ASP A 8 -6.27 8.27 -5.95
C ASP A 8 -6.80 9.52 -6.67
N LYS A 9 -7.18 10.55 -5.89
CA LYS A 9 -7.62 11.84 -6.43
C LYS A 9 -6.47 12.55 -7.17
N HIS A 10 -5.26 12.52 -6.61
CA HIS A 10 -4.09 13.17 -7.19
C HIS A 10 -3.75 12.58 -8.57
N ILE A 11 -3.64 11.26 -8.68
CA ILE A 11 -3.37 10.58 -9.95
C ILE A 11 -4.42 10.92 -11.01
N ARG A 12 -5.69 10.91 -10.62
CA ARG A 12 -6.79 11.30 -11.51
C ARG A 12 -6.66 12.73 -12.01
N ALA A 13 -6.25 13.65 -11.14
CA ALA A 13 -6.17 15.09 -11.46
C ALA A 13 -4.93 15.45 -12.27
N THR A 14 -3.79 14.77 -12.04
CA THR A 14 -2.49 15.16 -12.59
C THR A 14 -2.04 14.29 -13.77
N GLY A 15 -2.67 13.13 -13.99
CA GLY A 15 -2.24 12.19 -15.03
C GLY A 15 -0.84 11.63 -14.82
N THR A 16 -0.35 11.59 -13.57
CA THR A 16 1.00 11.09 -13.24
C THR A 16 1.17 9.58 -13.41
N ALA A 17 0.08 8.85 -13.67
CA ALA A 17 0.11 7.44 -14.03
C ALA A 17 -0.42 7.24 -15.45
N ARG A 18 -0.11 6.08 -16.05
CA ARG A 18 -0.71 5.69 -17.33
C ARG A 18 -2.23 5.59 -17.19
N LEU A 19 -2.95 6.25 -18.10
CA LEU A 19 -4.41 6.14 -18.22
C LEU A 19 -4.78 5.39 -19.51
N PRO A 20 -5.89 4.64 -19.55
CA PRO A 20 -6.82 4.40 -18.44
C PRO A 20 -6.29 3.39 -17.41
N LEU A 21 -6.75 3.51 -16.16
CA LEU A 21 -6.36 2.60 -15.08
C LEU A 21 -7.52 2.30 -14.13
N VAL A 22 -7.45 1.15 -13.47
CA VAL A 22 -8.27 0.80 -12.30
C VAL A 22 -7.60 1.41 -11.08
N GLY A 23 -8.30 2.30 -10.38
CA GLY A 23 -7.82 3.00 -9.19
C GLY A 23 -7.71 2.08 -7.96
N GLY A 24 -7.27 2.66 -6.86
CA GLY A 24 -7.16 2.00 -5.56
C GLY A 24 -5.80 1.32 -5.34
N HIS A 25 -5.21 1.61 -4.19
CA HIS A 25 -3.93 1.05 -3.75
C HIS A 25 -3.96 0.65 -2.27
N GLU A 26 -5.07 0.88 -1.60
CA GLU A 26 -5.36 0.39 -0.26
C GLU A 26 -6.34 -0.76 -0.38
N GLY A 27 -5.92 -1.97 -0.09
CA GLY A 27 -6.78 -3.14 -0.27
C GLY A 27 -6.52 -4.24 0.74
N ALA A 28 -7.58 -4.99 1.03
CA ALA A 28 -7.52 -6.22 1.80
C ALA A 28 -8.63 -7.18 1.35
N GLY A 29 -8.34 -8.46 1.40
CA GLY A 29 -9.29 -9.48 0.96
C GLY A 29 -8.78 -10.89 1.18
N VAL A 30 -9.39 -11.83 0.48
CA VAL A 30 -9.06 -13.26 0.53
C VAL A 30 -8.44 -13.67 -0.78
N ILE A 31 -7.41 -14.48 -0.74
CA ILE A 31 -6.82 -15.11 -1.93
C ILE A 31 -7.79 -16.18 -2.44
N GLU A 32 -8.34 -15.99 -3.64
CA GLU A 32 -9.23 -16.98 -4.26
C GLU A 32 -8.45 -18.14 -4.91
N ALA A 33 -7.34 -17.81 -5.57
CA ALA A 33 -6.48 -18.77 -6.25
C ALA A 33 -5.06 -18.22 -6.39
N THR A 34 -4.10 -19.12 -6.60
CA THR A 34 -2.69 -18.76 -6.85
C THR A 34 -2.24 -19.30 -8.20
N GLY A 35 -1.39 -18.52 -8.88
CA GLY A 35 -0.73 -18.96 -10.11
C GLY A 35 0.45 -19.91 -9.84
N PRO A 36 1.04 -20.46 -10.92
CA PRO A 36 2.22 -21.32 -10.82
C PRO A 36 3.38 -20.58 -10.14
N GLY A 37 4.10 -21.28 -9.25
CA GLY A 37 5.30 -20.77 -8.58
C GLY A 37 5.03 -19.84 -7.39
N VAL A 38 3.78 -19.52 -7.06
CA VAL A 38 3.43 -18.77 -5.85
C VAL A 38 3.71 -19.61 -4.61
N THR A 39 4.40 -19.03 -3.64
CA THR A 39 4.83 -19.74 -2.42
C THR A 39 4.50 -19.00 -1.12
N ARG A 40 4.23 -17.70 -1.19
CA ARG A 40 4.01 -16.85 0.01
C ARG A 40 2.58 -16.89 0.53
N VAL A 41 1.63 -17.17 -0.36
CA VAL A 41 0.20 -17.18 -0.04
C VAL A 41 -0.47 -18.41 -0.68
N ALA A 42 -1.60 -18.81 -0.12
CA ALA A 42 -2.44 -19.89 -0.62
C ALA A 42 -3.89 -19.42 -0.72
N ALA A 43 -4.72 -20.16 -1.49
CA ALA A 43 -6.17 -19.93 -1.50
C ALA A 43 -6.73 -20.02 -0.07
N GLY A 44 -7.60 -19.09 0.29
CA GLY A 44 -8.16 -18.92 1.62
C GLY A 44 -7.39 -17.97 2.54
N ASP A 45 -6.13 -17.65 2.24
CA ASP A 45 -5.36 -16.69 3.05
C ASP A 45 -6.01 -15.29 3.03
N ARG A 46 -6.09 -14.69 4.20
CA ARG A 46 -6.50 -13.29 4.38
C ARG A 46 -5.27 -12.39 4.23
N VAL A 47 -5.37 -11.36 3.42
CA VAL A 47 -4.23 -10.48 3.12
C VAL A 47 -4.59 -9.01 3.13
N ALA A 48 -3.64 -8.16 3.53
CA ALA A 48 -3.56 -6.75 3.17
C ALA A 48 -2.62 -6.60 1.96
N CYS A 49 -2.89 -5.62 1.10
CA CYS A 49 -2.12 -5.39 -0.12
C CYS A 49 -1.08 -4.29 0.10
N SER A 50 0.19 -4.57 -0.11
CA SER A 50 1.23 -3.54 -0.14
C SER A 50 1.32 -2.92 -1.54
N TYR A 51 1.22 -1.59 -1.62
CA TYR A 51 1.33 -0.87 -2.89
C TYR A 51 2.74 -0.89 -3.50
N ILE A 52 3.75 -1.22 -2.73
CA ILE A 52 5.09 -1.57 -3.23
C ILE A 52 5.29 -3.07 -3.00
N PRO A 53 5.50 -3.86 -4.07
CA PRO A 53 5.86 -5.26 -3.94
C PRO A 53 7.21 -5.41 -3.23
N VAL A 54 7.36 -6.42 -2.37
CA VAL A 54 8.60 -6.69 -1.64
C VAL A 54 9.17 -8.03 -2.08
N CYS A 55 10.11 -8.02 -3.03
CA CYS A 55 10.69 -9.26 -3.58
C CYS A 55 11.58 -10.02 -2.56
N GLY A 56 12.19 -9.32 -1.60
CA GLY A 56 13.08 -9.90 -0.59
C GLY A 56 14.54 -10.05 -1.01
N THR A 57 14.87 -9.95 -2.29
CA THR A 57 16.20 -10.30 -2.83
C THR A 57 16.96 -9.13 -3.47
N CYS A 58 16.30 -8.05 -3.89
CA CYS A 58 16.99 -6.90 -4.47
C CYS A 58 17.81 -6.14 -3.43
N ARG A 59 18.72 -5.29 -3.89
CA ARG A 59 19.64 -4.52 -3.03
C ARG A 59 18.91 -3.71 -1.94
N TYR A 60 17.72 -3.22 -2.22
CA TYR A 60 16.94 -2.46 -1.25
C TYR A 60 16.32 -3.37 -0.19
N CYS A 61 15.75 -4.50 -0.60
CA CYS A 61 15.18 -5.45 0.32
C CYS A 61 16.24 -6.05 1.26
N SER A 62 17.42 -6.41 0.71
CA SER A 62 18.52 -6.99 1.50
C SER A 62 19.15 -6.01 2.49
N THR A 63 18.93 -4.71 2.33
CA THR A 63 19.45 -3.65 3.24
C THR A 63 18.36 -3.01 4.11
N GLY A 64 17.16 -3.62 4.23
CA GLY A 64 16.09 -3.11 5.07
C GLY A 64 15.32 -1.92 4.51
N ARG A 65 15.44 -1.66 3.20
CA ARG A 65 14.76 -0.56 2.48
C ARG A 65 13.68 -1.07 1.55
N GLN A 66 12.82 -1.95 2.03
CA GLN A 66 11.78 -2.61 1.23
C GLN A 66 10.83 -1.64 0.52
N ASN A 67 10.61 -0.46 1.10
CA ASN A 67 9.85 0.63 0.48
C ASN A 67 10.43 1.13 -0.85
N LEU A 68 11.68 0.79 -1.17
CA LEU A 68 12.36 1.11 -2.42
C LEU A 68 12.58 -0.12 -3.31
N CYS A 69 11.84 -1.20 -3.08
CA CYS A 69 12.02 -2.45 -3.81
C CYS A 69 11.96 -2.24 -5.33
N ASP A 70 12.92 -2.82 -6.06
CA ASP A 70 13.00 -2.72 -7.53
C ASP A 70 11.75 -3.27 -8.24
N ALA A 71 11.00 -4.18 -7.60
CA ALA A 71 9.74 -4.70 -8.13
C ALA A 71 8.61 -3.64 -8.20
N GLY A 72 8.76 -2.51 -7.50
CA GLY A 72 7.84 -1.37 -7.55
C GLY A 72 8.01 -0.46 -8.77
N LYS A 73 8.99 -0.70 -9.64
CA LYS A 73 9.28 0.16 -10.82
C LYS A 73 8.10 0.38 -11.76
N ASN A 74 7.17 -0.56 -11.80
CA ASN A 74 5.99 -0.52 -12.67
C ASN A 74 4.78 0.19 -12.03
N ALA A 75 4.90 0.73 -10.82
CA ALA A 75 3.77 1.31 -10.07
C ALA A 75 3.05 2.44 -10.84
N ALA A 76 3.80 3.28 -11.58
CA ALA A 76 3.22 4.34 -12.40
C ALA A 76 2.63 3.86 -13.74
N ILE A 77 3.12 2.72 -14.25
CA ILE A 77 2.62 2.10 -15.49
C ILE A 77 1.37 1.27 -15.18
N GLY A 78 1.34 0.61 -14.02
CA GLY A 78 0.23 -0.21 -13.56
C GLY A 78 0.22 -1.64 -14.12
N CYS A 79 1.31 -2.10 -14.76
CA CYS A 79 1.49 -3.52 -15.10
C CYS A 79 2.13 -4.27 -13.93
N LEU A 80 1.96 -5.59 -13.89
CA LEU A 80 2.62 -6.43 -12.89
C LEU A 80 4.15 -6.41 -13.04
N VAL A 81 4.84 -7.05 -12.11
CA VAL A 81 6.32 -7.12 -12.09
C VAL A 81 6.90 -7.80 -13.33
N ASP A 82 6.13 -8.68 -13.99
CA ASP A 82 6.46 -9.35 -15.24
C ASP A 82 6.21 -8.49 -16.50
N GLY A 83 5.72 -7.25 -16.31
CA GLY A 83 5.40 -6.32 -17.40
C GLY A 83 4.03 -6.54 -18.05
N THR A 84 3.23 -7.46 -17.57
CA THR A 84 1.91 -7.78 -18.15
C THR A 84 0.78 -7.06 -17.41
N PHE A 85 -0.30 -6.76 -18.12
CA PHE A 85 -1.53 -6.20 -17.57
C PHE A 85 -2.53 -7.30 -17.20
N ARG A 86 -3.37 -7.04 -16.23
CA ARG A 86 -4.40 -7.99 -15.75
C ARG A 86 -5.81 -7.41 -15.78
N PHE A 87 -5.92 -6.13 -16.03
CA PHE A 87 -7.18 -5.46 -16.29
C PHE A 87 -7.29 -5.13 -17.77
N HIS A 88 -8.45 -5.34 -18.33
CA HIS A 88 -8.76 -5.05 -19.73
C HIS A 88 -10.16 -4.43 -19.82
N ASP A 89 -10.35 -3.53 -20.76
CA ASP A 89 -11.68 -3.02 -21.06
C ASP A 89 -12.52 -4.00 -21.92
N SER A 90 -13.71 -3.57 -22.30
CA SER A 90 -14.62 -4.37 -23.16
C SER A 90 -14.03 -4.68 -24.55
N ASN A 91 -13.07 -3.88 -25.02
CA ASN A 91 -12.38 -4.06 -26.31
C ASN A 91 -11.09 -4.88 -26.14
N LYS A 92 -10.81 -5.39 -24.95
CA LYS A 92 -9.59 -6.12 -24.57
C LYS A 92 -8.31 -5.23 -24.58
N GLU A 93 -8.48 -3.92 -24.51
CA GLU A 93 -7.35 -3.01 -24.35
C GLU A 93 -6.85 -3.03 -22.90
N ASP A 94 -5.53 -2.93 -22.75
CA ASP A 94 -4.87 -3.00 -21.45
C ASP A 94 -5.18 -1.78 -20.58
N LEU A 95 -5.68 -2.04 -19.37
CA LEU A 95 -5.85 -1.05 -18.31
C LEU A 95 -4.76 -1.25 -17.25
N GLY A 96 -4.17 -0.14 -16.77
CA GLY A 96 -3.28 -0.19 -15.63
C GLY A 96 -4.01 -0.53 -14.33
N GLY A 97 -3.33 -1.16 -13.37
CA GLY A 97 -3.76 -1.23 -11.98
C GLY A 97 -2.95 -0.23 -11.15
N MET A 98 -3.60 0.72 -10.47
CA MET A 98 -2.89 1.70 -9.66
C MET A 98 -1.94 1.02 -8.68
N CYS A 99 -0.67 1.44 -8.67
CA CYS A 99 0.37 0.86 -7.83
C CYS A 99 0.50 -0.67 -7.96
N VAL A 100 0.35 -1.20 -9.17
CA VAL A 100 0.34 -2.64 -9.50
C VAL A 100 -0.74 -3.45 -8.78
N LEU A 101 -1.78 -2.80 -8.25
CA LEU A 101 -2.87 -3.39 -7.48
C LEU A 101 -4.25 -3.20 -8.15
N GLY A 102 -4.74 -1.96 -8.24
CA GLY A 102 -6.08 -1.69 -8.79
C GLY A 102 -7.20 -2.19 -7.87
N THR A 103 -7.17 -1.81 -6.59
CA THR A 103 -8.08 -2.37 -5.55
C THR A 103 -9.51 -1.86 -5.61
N PHE A 104 -9.86 -0.90 -6.51
CA PHE A 104 -11.24 -0.51 -6.77
C PHE A 104 -11.92 -1.49 -7.74
N SER A 105 -11.69 -2.76 -7.54
CA SER A 105 -12.26 -3.87 -8.27
C SER A 105 -12.71 -4.96 -7.30
N GLU A 106 -13.68 -5.75 -7.69
CA GLU A 106 -14.15 -6.89 -6.88
C GLU A 106 -13.08 -7.98 -6.78
N ARG A 107 -12.28 -8.13 -7.85
CA ARG A 107 -11.19 -9.08 -7.98
C ARG A 107 -10.01 -8.43 -8.68
N ALA A 108 -8.81 -8.75 -8.22
CA ALA A 108 -7.57 -8.31 -8.82
C ALA A 108 -6.56 -9.45 -8.88
N VAL A 109 -5.74 -9.48 -9.91
CA VAL A 109 -4.56 -10.35 -9.95
C VAL A 109 -3.37 -9.49 -9.55
N ILE A 110 -2.75 -9.81 -8.44
CA ILE A 110 -1.63 -9.05 -7.88
C ILE A 110 -0.43 -9.97 -7.64
N SER A 111 0.75 -9.39 -7.53
CA SER A 111 1.96 -10.14 -7.19
C SER A 111 1.87 -10.67 -5.75
N GLU A 112 2.33 -11.91 -5.50
CA GLU A 112 2.48 -12.42 -4.13
C GLU A 112 3.39 -11.54 -3.27
N TRP A 113 4.30 -10.78 -3.88
CA TRP A 113 5.17 -9.82 -3.20
C TRP A 113 4.44 -8.59 -2.66
N SER A 114 3.22 -8.36 -3.11
CA SER A 114 2.31 -7.34 -2.58
C SER A 114 1.34 -7.88 -1.54
N CYS A 115 1.31 -9.19 -1.29
CA CYS A 115 0.41 -9.82 -0.35
C CYS A 115 1.07 -9.94 1.04
N VAL A 116 0.41 -9.41 2.06
CA VAL A 116 0.82 -9.54 3.47
C VAL A 116 -0.29 -10.26 4.21
N LYS A 117 -0.01 -11.47 4.72
CA LYS A 117 -0.99 -12.22 5.51
C LYS A 117 -1.37 -11.44 6.77
N ILE A 118 -2.64 -11.48 7.10
CA ILE A 118 -3.19 -10.87 8.31
C ILE A 118 -3.90 -11.94 9.16
N GLU A 119 -4.00 -11.68 10.47
CA GLU A 119 -4.71 -12.55 11.40
C GLU A 119 -6.22 -12.57 11.08
N ASP A 120 -6.88 -13.66 11.47
CA ASP A 120 -8.29 -13.90 11.12
C ASP A 120 -9.26 -12.93 11.77
N ASP A 121 -8.91 -12.36 12.91
CA ASP A 121 -9.71 -11.41 13.68
C ASP A 121 -9.58 -9.95 13.20
N ILE A 122 -8.66 -9.64 12.28
CA ILE A 122 -8.50 -8.29 11.75
C ILE A 122 -9.57 -8.01 10.68
N PRO A 123 -10.47 -7.03 10.88
CA PRO A 123 -11.43 -6.63 9.86
C PRO A 123 -10.75 -6.12 8.58
N PHE A 124 -11.28 -6.49 7.42
CA PHE A 124 -10.68 -6.07 6.13
C PHE A 124 -10.66 -4.55 5.94
N GLU A 125 -11.62 -3.84 6.49
CA GLU A 125 -11.69 -2.38 6.44
C GLU A 125 -10.48 -1.75 7.15
N LEU A 126 -10.07 -2.30 8.28
CA LEU A 126 -8.87 -1.86 9.00
C LEU A 126 -7.60 -2.29 8.26
N ALA A 127 -7.55 -3.53 7.81
CA ALA A 127 -6.40 -4.06 7.08
C ALA A 127 -6.11 -3.28 5.78
N ALA A 128 -7.15 -2.84 5.05
CA ALA A 128 -7.00 -2.02 3.86
C ALA A 128 -6.32 -0.68 4.17
N LEU A 129 -6.66 -0.02 5.29
CA LEU A 129 -6.06 1.25 5.68
C LEU A 129 -4.58 1.11 6.11
N VAL A 130 -4.19 -0.06 6.64
CA VAL A 130 -2.79 -0.35 6.98
C VAL A 130 -1.91 -0.34 5.73
N SER A 131 -2.45 -0.64 4.57
CA SER A 131 -1.73 -0.66 3.28
C SER A 131 -1.06 0.67 2.92
N CYS A 132 -1.61 1.81 3.33
CA CYS A 132 -1.08 3.14 2.99
C CYS A 132 -1.18 4.13 4.16
N GLY A 133 -2.38 4.60 4.47
CA GLY A 133 -2.57 5.74 5.38
C GLY A 133 -1.99 5.53 6.77
N VAL A 134 -2.18 4.33 7.35
CA VAL A 134 -1.68 3.98 8.68
C VAL A 134 -0.15 3.92 8.67
N THR A 135 0.44 3.13 7.80
CA THR A 135 1.91 2.98 7.73
C THR A 135 2.59 4.28 7.36
N THR A 136 2.03 5.05 6.44
CA THR A 136 2.57 6.36 6.04
C THR A 136 2.62 7.32 7.23
N GLY A 137 1.51 7.51 7.93
CA GLY A 137 1.46 8.43 9.07
C GLY A 137 2.33 7.97 10.23
N PHE A 138 2.20 6.72 10.63
CA PHE A 138 2.96 6.16 11.75
C PHE A 138 4.48 6.23 11.50
N CYS A 139 4.92 5.80 10.32
CA CYS A 139 6.34 5.82 9.97
C CYS A 139 6.87 7.23 9.69
N SER A 140 6.01 8.18 9.32
CA SER A 140 6.42 9.59 9.21
C SER A 140 6.94 10.13 10.55
N ALA A 141 6.30 9.78 11.66
CA ALA A 141 6.78 10.16 12.98
C ALA A 141 7.95 9.28 13.47
N THR A 142 7.79 7.95 13.39
CA THR A 142 8.73 7.02 14.05
C THR A 142 10.02 6.77 13.27
N LYS A 143 10.02 6.99 11.94
CA LYS A 143 11.18 6.73 11.07
C LYS A 143 11.71 7.98 10.41
N ALA A 144 10.87 8.73 9.71
CA ALA A 144 11.31 9.91 8.97
C ALA A 144 11.54 11.11 9.90
N GLY A 145 10.65 11.34 10.86
CA GLY A 145 10.76 12.39 11.87
C GLY A 145 11.69 12.04 13.03
N ASP A 146 12.08 10.77 13.16
CA ASP A 146 12.96 10.26 14.22
C ASP A 146 12.56 10.76 15.62
N VAL A 147 11.25 10.79 15.89
CA VAL A 147 10.70 11.25 17.17
C VAL A 147 11.26 10.40 18.31
N ARG A 148 11.72 11.07 19.36
CA ARG A 148 12.34 10.44 20.52
C ARG A 148 11.56 10.75 21.81
N PRO A 149 11.74 9.94 22.85
CA PRO A 149 11.16 10.23 24.17
C PRO A 149 11.49 11.63 24.66
N GLY A 150 10.44 12.38 25.04
CA GLY A 150 10.57 13.74 25.53
C GLY A 150 10.36 14.84 24.48
N ASP A 151 10.33 14.52 23.21
CA ASP A 151 10.15 15.50 22.13
C ASP A 151 8.77 16.18 22.17
N THR A 152 8.73 17.42 21.66
CA THR A 152 7.50 18.12 21.30
C THR A 152 7.30 18.00 19.78
N VAL A 153 6.21 17.41 19.37
CA VAL A 153 5.89 17.10 17.97
C VAL A 153 4.67 17.91 17.54
N VAL A 154 4.78 18.64 16.42
CA VAL A 154 3.66 19.36 15.82
C VAL A 154 3.30 18.68 14.49
N ILE A 155 2.01 18.35 14.33
CA ILE A 155 1.48 17.65 13.15
C ILE A 155 0.45 18.58 12.50
N PHE A 156 0.72 19.00 11.27
CA PHE A 156 -0.18 19.80 10.47
C PHE A 156 -1.09 18.90 9.64
N GLY A 157 -2.40 18.99 9.88
CA GLY A 157 -3.44 18.18 9.24
C GLY A 157 -3.80 16.94 10.06
N THR A 158 -5.12 16.75 10.27
CA THR A 158 -5.69 15.66 11.08
C THR A 158 -6.49 14.66 10.23
N GLY A 159 -6.13 14.52 8.95
CA GLY A 159 -6.64 13.47 8.08
C GLY A 159 -6.06 12.09 8.43
N GLY A 160 -6.33 11.07 7.61
CA GLY A 160 -5.88 9.69 7.86
C GLY A 160 -4.38 9.57 8.15
N VAL A 161 -3.53 10.22 7.39
CA VAL A 161 -2.06 10.21 7.60
C VAL A 161 -1.70 10.96 8.89
N GLY A 162 -2.25 12.16 9.12
CA GLY A 162 -1.93 12.97 10.31
C GLY A 162 -2.35 12.29 11.60
N MET A 163 -3.53 11.68 11.66
CA MET A 163 -3.99 10.94 12.86
C MET A 163 -3.08 9.75 13.17
N ASN A 164 -2.57 9.07 12.15
CA ASN A 164 -1.60 7.99 12.35
C ASN A 164 -0.21 8.51 12.71
N ALA A 165 0.18 9.71 12.25
CA ALA A 165 1.39 10.37 12.72
C ALA A 165 1.29 10.75 14.21
N VAL A 166 0.11 11.19 14.70
CA VAL A 166 -0.14 11.41 16.14
C VAL A 166 0.09 10.14 16.94
N GLN A 167 -0.43 9.00 16.45
CA GLN A 167 -0.22 7.70 17.09
C GLN A 167 1.27 7.31 17.08
N GLY A 168 1.95 7.48 15.94
CA GLY A 168 3.38 7.22 15.81
C GLY A 168 4.22 8.07 16.73
N ALA A 169 3.93 9.37 16.84
CA ALA A 169 4.63 10.29 17.73
C ALA A 169 4.46 9.90 19.21
N ARG A 170 3.25 9.54 19.63
CA ARG A 170 3.00 9.03 20.99
C ARG A 170 3.71 7.71 21.24
N TYR A 171 3.65 6.79 20.31
CA TYR A 171 4.35 5.50 20.39
C TYR A 171 5.87 5.67 20.55
N ALA A 172 6.46 6.64 19.85
CA ALA A 172 7.88 6.96 19.94
C ALA A 172 8.27 7.69 21.25
N GLY A 173 7.30 8.00 22.11
CA GLY A 173 7.56 8.67 23.42
C GLY A 173 7.53 10.19 23.36
N GLY A 174 6.94 10.78 22.33
CA GLY A 174 6.73 12.23 22.24
C GLY A 174 5.98 12.74 23.49
N LYS A 175 6.60 13.72 24.21
CA LYS A 175 6.05 14.28 25.44
C LYS A 175 4.83 15.16 25.17
N ASN A 176 4.94 16.04 24.18
CA ASN A 176 3.83 16.87 23.72
C ASN A 176 3.56 16.55 22.24
N VAL A 177 2.33 16.17 21.92
CA VAL A 177 1.91 15.93 20.54
C VAL A 177 0.77 16.88 20.24
N ILE A 178 1.02 17.86 19.39
CA ILE A 178 0.11 18.93 19.00
C ILE A 178 -0.34 18.66 17.57
N ALA A 179 -1.65 18.56 17.36
CA ALA A 179 -2.24 18.38 16.05
C ALA A 179 -3.06 19.64 15.68
N ILE A 180 -2.88 20.16 14.47
CA ILE A 180 -3.48 21.38 13.96
C ILE A 180 -4.28 21.06 12.69
#